data_629c5fd2364bca30d0b04904e0c1abf0
#
_entry.id   629c5fd2364bca30d0b04904e0c1abf0
#
_cell.length_a   1.000
_cell.length_b   1.000
_cell.length_c   1.000
_cell.angle_alpha   90.00
_cell.angle_beta   90.00
_cell.angle_gamma   90.00
#
_symmetry.space_group_name_H-M   'P 1'
#
loop_
_entity.id
_entity.type
_entity.pdbx_description
1 polymer ?
#
loop_
_entity_poly.entity_id
_entity_poly.type
_entity_poly.pdbx_seq_one_letter_code
_entity_poly.pdbx_strand_id
1 'polypeptide(L)'
;MTNPEGRCYHGLMVHVDTPPVHKGTDSPETPLAVSTWSGQAREQAVQRMFTSIAGVYDLNNTLLSFGLHYRWKKITASYVPVITAGRALDVGSGTADLALLVEPRMGINGRVIASDLNHAMLVEGLKKVTGRGLGKKITCLEANAEHLGFPDGTFNAVTTGFCMRNVGNLRQALMDIHRILQPGGRFVCLEFSRPIFGWLRTLYDWYSFRLLPWVGTKVAHDTTGVYEYLPASIRNFPDQERLKQMLLDAGFRQVTYRNLSGGIVAIHVATK
;
A
#
# COMPACT_ATOMS: atom_id res chain seq x y z
N MET A 1 -19.30 -47.78 -12.61
CA MET A 1 -17.93 -47.65 -13.12
C MET A 1 -17.49 -46.21 -12.98
N THR A 2 -16.84 -45.96 -11.89
CA THR A 2 -15.60 -45.21 -11.62
C THR A 2 -15.40 -43.85 -12.26
N ASN A 3 -15.56 -42.83 -11.42
CA ASN A 3 -14.79 -41.65 -11.08
C ASN A 3 -13.50 -41.41 -11.88
N PRO A 4 -13.04 -40.16 -12.17
CA PRO A 4 -12.31 -39.47 -11.12
C PRO A 4 -12.43 -37.92 -11.03
N GLU A 5 -12.39 -37.49 -9.78
CA GLU A 5 -11.68 -36.40 -9.18
C GLU A 5 -12.12 -34.94 -9.47
N GLY A 6 -13.19 -34.56 -8.77
CA GLY A 6 -13.39 -33.19 -8.33
C GLY A 6 -12.59 -32.94 -7.06
N ARG A 7 -11.54 -32.08 -7.10
CA ARG A 7 -10.92 -31.52 -5.89
C ARG A 7 -11.63 -30.23 -5.51
N CYS A 8 -12.51 -30.32 -4.54
CA CYS A 8 -12.96 -29.18 -3.77
C CYS A 8 -11.80 -28.67 -2.91
N TYR A 9 -11.36 -27.45 -3.13
CA TYR A 9 -10.58 -26.73 -2.13
C TYR A 9 -11.52 -26.30 -1.01
N HIS A 10 -11.69 -27.14 -0.02
CA HIS A 10 -12.29 -26.78 1.26
C HIS A 10 -11.29 -25.98 2.06
N GLY A 11 -11.82 -24.95 2.73
CA GLY A 11 -11.08 -23.97 3.50
C GLY A 11 -10.05 -24.57 4.45
N LEU A 12 -8.83 -24.09 4.34
CA LEU A 12 -7.82 -24.24 5.36
C LEU A 12 -8.23 -23.35 6.54
N MET A 13 -8.86 -23.96 7.56
CA MET A 13 -8.83 -23.40 8.91
C MET A 13 -7.39 -23.57 9.39
N VAL A 14 -6.65 -22.47 9.41
CA VAL A 14 -5.37 -22.43 10.11
C VAL A 14 -5.69 -22.42 11.61
N HIS A 15 -5.43 -23.53 12.29
CA HIS A 15 -5.31 -23.56 13.73
C HIS A 15 -4.09 -22.67 14.10
N VAL A 16 -4.37 -21.52 14.65
CA VAL A 16 -3.34 -20.65 15.23
C VAL A 16 -3.09 -21.16 16.64
N ASP A 17 -2.04 -21.95 16.81
CA ASP A 17 -1.44 -22.15 18.12
C ASP A 17 -0.87 -20.81 18.58
N THR A 18 -1.53 -20.18 19.54
CA THR A 18 -1.04 -18.98 20.21
C THR A 18 0.19 -19.35 21.05
N PRO A 19 1.37 -18.81 20.74
CA PRO A 19 2.51 -18.97 21.65
C PRO A 19 2.21 -18.25 22.96
N PRO A 20 2.79 -18.71 24.11
CA PRO A 20 2.53 -18.14 25.41
C PRO A 20 2.93 -16.68 25.45
N VAL A 21 2.04 -15.84 25.95
CA VAL A 21 2.28 -14.42 26.20
C VAL A 21 3.34 -14.30 27.28
N HIS A 22 4.58 -14.00 26.88
CA HIS A 22 5.59 -13.53 27.82
C HIS A 22 5.15 -12.15 28.34
N LYS A 23 4.76 -12.12 29.61
CA LYS A 23 4.62 -10.87 30.38
C LYS A 23 6.05 -10.33 30.64
N GLY A 24 6.61 -9.67 29.63
CA GLY A 24 7.74 -8.76 29.83
C GLY A 24 7.21 -7.47 30.42
N THR A 25 7.79 -7.01 31.50
CA THR A 25 7.61 -5.68 32.09
C THR A 25 8.26 -4.67 31.16
N ASP A 26 7.55 -4.28 30.09
CA ASP A 26 8.00 -3.20 29.21
C ASP A 26 7.70 -1.87 29.90
N SER A 27 8.72 -1.26 30.44
CA SER A 27 8.75 0.19 30.66
C SER A 27 8.49 0.86 29.29
N PRO A 28 7.75 1.99 29.23
CA PRO A 28 7.55 2.68 27.95
C PRO A 28 8.92 3.17 27.45
N GLU A 29 9.49 2.43 26.50
CA GLU A 29 10.69 2.88 25.79
C GLU A 29 10.37 4.21 25.12
N THR A 30 11.15 5.22 25.40
CA THR A 30 11.10 6.51 24.71
C THR A 30 11.15 6.23 23.20
N PRO A 31 10.23 6.75 22.38
CA PRO A 31 10.24 6.49 20.95
C PRO A 31 11.61 6.88 20.39
N LEU A 32 12.32 5.92 19.82
CA LEU A 32 13.56 6.19 19.10
C LEU A 32 13.25 7.18 17.99
N ALA A 33 14.04 8.26 17.89
CA ALA A 33 13.86 9.25 16.84
C ALA A 33 13.78 8.55 15.47
N VAL A 34 12.77 8.87 14.67
CA VAL A 34 12.51 8.26 13.35
C VAL A 34 13.75 8.26 12.45
N SER A 35 14.65 9.22 12.63
CA SER A 35 15.92 9.34 11.93
C SER A 35 16.91 8.17 12.20
N THR A 36 16.72 7.41 13.28
CA THR A 36 17.57 6.27 13.65
C THR A 36 17.07 4.93 13.14
N TRP A 37 15.88 4.87 12.55
CA TRP A 37 15.29 3.63 12.06
C TRP A 37 15.98 3.16 10.78
N SER A 38 16.58 1.97 10.82
CA SER A 38 17.23 1.35 9.67
C SER A 38 16.99 -0.17 9.65
N GLY A 39 17.04 -0.78 8.49
CA GLY A 39 16.92 -2.22 8.30
C GLY A 39 15.65 -2.82 8.93
N GLN A 40 15.78 -3.96 9.56
CA GLN A 40 14.69 -4.71 10.18
C GLN A 40 14.01 -3.94 11.33
N ALA A 41 14.79 -3.15 12.09
CA ALA A 41 14.23 -2.31 13.16
C ALA A 41 13.27 -1.25 12.60
N ARG A 42 13.58 -0.67 11.43
CA ARG A 42 12.68 0.25 10.73
C ARG A 42 11.38 -0.43 10.32
N GLU A 43 11.47 -1.63 9.73
CA GLU A 43 10.29 -2.39 9.30
C GLU A 43 9.37 -2.67 10.49
N GLN A 44 9.91 -3.19 11.59
CA GLN A 44 9.15 -3.46 12.81
C GLN A 44 8.52 -2.20 13.42
N ALA A 45 9.25 -1.08 13.43
CA ALA A 45 8.73 0.20 13.94
C ALA A 45 7.57 0.70 13.06
N VAL A 46 7.70 0.60 11.73
CA VAL A 46 6.66 0.95 10.77
C VAL A 46 5.43 0.05 10.96
N GLN A 47 5.61 -1.25 11.15
CA GLN A 47 4.51 -2.18 11.40
C GLN A 47 3.77 -1.85 12.72
N ARG A 48 4.51 -1.61 13.81
CA ARG A 48 3.89 -1.20 15.10
C ARG A 48 3.12 0.11 14.97
N MET A 49 3.66 1.09 14.26
CA MET A 49 3.00 2.36 13.98
C MET A 49 1.68 2.16 13.22
N PHE A 50 1.68 1.39 12.12
CA PHE A 50 0.44 1.12 11.37
C PHE A 50 -0.58 0.32 12.17
N THR A 51 -0.14 -0.63 12.98
CA THR A 51 -1.01 -1.39 13.89
C THR A 51 -1.73 -0.46 14.87
N SER A 52 -1.00 0.49 15.47
CA SER A 52 -1.57 1.41 16.47
C SER A 52 -2.60 2.38 15.90
N ILE A 53 -2.50 2.75 14.64
CA ILE A 53 -3.42 3.70 13.99
C ILE A 53 -4.46 3.04 13.09
N ALA A 54 -4.47 1.70 12.94
CA ALA A 54 -5.32 1.00 11.97
C ALA A 54 -6.81 1.40 12.06
N GLY A 55 -7.36 1.47 13.27
CA GLY A 55 -8.78 1.83 13.49
C GLY A 55 -9.14 3.27 13.13
N VAL A 56 -8.15 4.18 13.08
CA VAL A 56 -8.36 5.61 12.76
C VAL A 56 -7.63 6.03 11.47
N TYR A 57 -7.05 5.08 10.77
CA TYR A 57 -6.19 5.32 9.60
C TYR A 57 -6.88 6.14 8.51
N ASP A 58 -8.13 5.79 8.16
CA ASP A 58 -8.86 6.50 7.11
C ASP A 58 -9.22 7.93 7.53
N LEU A 59 -9.56 8.12 8.81
CA LEU A 59 -9.81 9.45 9.36
C LEU A 59 -8.56 10.31 9.28
N ASN A 60 -7.40 9.76 9.70
CA ASN A 60 -6.13 10.46 9.64
C ASN A 60 -5.77 10.85 8.20
N ASN A 61 -5.90 9.92 7.25
CA ASN A 61 -5.67 10.22 5.83
C ASN A 61 -6.61 11.31 5.31
N THR A 62 -7.87 11.27 5.72
CA THR A 62 -8.87 12.29 5.33
C THR A 62 -8.49 13.67 5.86
N LEU A 63 -8.12 13.77 7.12
CA LEU A 63 -7.70 15.03 7.74
C LEU A 63 -6.40 15.55 7.12
N LEU A 64 -5.36 14.70 7.02
CA LEU A 64 -4.04 15.10 6.50
C LEU A 64 -4.04 15.45 5.01
N SER A 65 -4.95 14.91 4.23
CA SER A 65 -5.07 15.19 2.79
C SER A 65 -6.25 16.09 2.44
N PHE A 66 -6.99 16.61 3.42
CA PHE A 66 -8.25 17.32 3.19
C PHE A 66 -9.22 16.53 2.28
N GLY A 67 -9.25 15.19 2.43
CA GLY A 67 -10.06 14.30 1.63
C GLY A 67 -9.56 14.05 0.20
N LEU A 68 -8.47 14.69 -0.21
CA LEU A 68 -7.94 14.54 -1.59
C LEU A 68 -7.49 13.12 -1.90
N HIS A 69 -7.11 12.32 -0.90
CA HIS A 69 -6.70 10.94 -1.10
C HIS A 69 -7.77 10.07 -1.77
N TYR A 70 -9.06 10.32 -1.52
CA TYR A 70 -10.15 9.60 -2.22
C TYR A 70 -10.16 9.89 -3.72
N ARG A 71 -9.97 11.17 -4.09
CA ARG A 71 -9.88 11.58 -5.49
C ARG A 71 -8.66 10.97 -6.16
N TRP A 72 -7.49 11.00 -5.49
CA TRP A 72 -6.27 10.41 -6.03
C TRP A 72 -6.42 8.91 -6.25
N LYS A 73 -6.93 8.16 -5.26
CA LYS A 73 -7.20 6.71 -5.38
C LYS A 73 -8.19 6.41 -6.52
N LYS A 74 -9.26 7.23 -6.69
CA LYS A 74 -10.22 7.06 -7.78
C LYS A 74 -9.58 7.28 -9.15
N ILE A 75 -8.74 8.29 -9.29
CA ILE A 75 -7.97 8.52 -10.52
C ILE A 75 -7.00 7.36 -10.76
N THR A 76 -6.32 6.87 -9.73
CA THR A 76 -5.41 5.72 -9.82
C THR A 76 -6.13 4.48 -10.35
N ALA A 77 -7.26 4.14 -9.76
CA ALA A 77 -8.06 3.01 -10.22
C ALA A 77 -8.48 3.15 -11.70
N SER A 78 -8.71 4.37 -12.20
CA SER A 78 -9.10 4.59 -13.60
C SER A 78 -8.03 4.19 -14.62
N TYR A 79 -6.76 4.08 -14.22
CA TYR A 79 -5.67 3.60 -15.07
C TYR A 79 -5.59 2.06 -15.16
N VAL A 80 -6.27 1.33 -14.27
CA VAL A 80 -6.37 -0.12 -14.37
C VAL A 80 -7.26 -0.48 -15.56
N PRO A 81 -6.87 -1.41 -16.44
CA PRO A 81 -7.70 -1.79 -17.58
C PRO A 81 -9.01 -2.46 -17.13
N VAL A 82 -10.08 -2.30 -17.92
CA VAL A 82 -11.33 -3.03 -17.70
C VAL A 82 -11.20 -4.39 -18.37
N ILE A 83 -11.42 -5.47 -17.62
CA ILE A 83 -11.23 -6.86 -18.06
C ILE A 83 -12.43 -7.69 -17.62
N THR A 84 -12.97 -8.54 -18.51
CA THR A 84 -14.21 -9.29 -18.24
C THR A 84 -14.06 -10.35 -17.13
N ALA A 85 -12.89 -10.95 -16.98
CA ALA A 85 -12.55 -11.94 -15.94
C ALA A 85 -11.12 -11.72 -15.44
N GLY A 86 -10.81 -10.48 -15.04
CA GLY A 86 -9.47 -10.07 -14.67
C GLY A 86 -9.09 -10.51 -13.26
N ARG A 87 -7.77 -10.58 -13.04
CA ARG A 87 -7.17 -10.75 -11.71
C ARG A 87 -6.31 -9.53 -11.40
N ALA A 88 -6.57 -8.89 -10.28
CA ALA A 88 -5.74 -7.79 -9.80
C ALA A 88 -5.21 -8.08 -8.41
N LEU A 89 -4.04 -7.51 -8.12
CA LEU A 89 -3.44 -7.47 -6.80
C LEU A 89 -3.29 -5.99 -6.38
N ASP A 90 -3.71 -5.67 -5.18
CA ASP A 90 -3.44 -4.38 -4.54
C ASP A 90 -2.39 -4.60 -3.44
N VAL A 91 -1.18 -4.10 -3.65
CA VAL A 91 -0.02 -4.31 -2.78
C VAL A 91 0.08 -3.19 -1.75
N GLY A 92 0.19 -3.55 -0.46
CA GLY A 92 0.10 -2.58 0.63
C GLY A 92 -1.27 -1.93 0.66
N SER A 93 -2.29 -2.76 0.58
CA SER A 93 -3.68 -2.35 0.39
C SER A 93 -4.26 -1.64 1.63
N GLY A 94 -3.65 -1.83 2.80
CA GLY A 94 -4.10 -1.25 4.04
C GLY A 94 -5.54 -1.61 4.34
N THR A 95 -6.39 -0.59 4.42
CA THR A 95 -7.83 -0.74 4.66
C THR A 95 -8.64 -1.04 3.39
N ALA A 96 -8.01 -1.54 2.32
CA ALA A 96 -8.58 -2.01 1.06
C ALA A 96 -9.30 -0.95 0.19
N ASP A 97 -9.08 0.34 0.43
CA ASP A 97 -9.77 1.39 -0.33
C ASP A 97 -9.50 1.32 -1.84
N LEU A 98 -8.24 1.08 -2.24
CA LEU A 98 -7.88 1.01 -3.66
C LEU A 98 -8.38 -0.31 -4.27
N ALA A 99 -8.27 -1.44 -3.56
CA ALA A 99 -8.82 -2.72 -3.97
C ALA A 99 -10.32 -2.64 -4.28
N LEU A 100 -11.09 -1.93 -3.43
CA LEU A 100 -12.52 -1.69 -3.62
C LEU A 100 -12.83 -0.86 -4.89
N LEU A 101 -11.94 0.07 -5.27
CA LEU A 101 -12.08 0.88 -6.49
C LEU A 101 -11.64 0.12 -7.75
N VAL A 102 -10.77 -0.87 -7.60
CA VAL A 102 -10.26 -1.71 -8.70
C VAL A 102 -11.21 -2.86 -9.02
N GLU A 103 -11.94 -3.38 -8.03
CA GLU A 103 -12.83 -4.54 -8.20
C GLU A 103 -13.79 -4.41 -9.39
N PRO A 104 -14.53 -3.29 -9.59
CA PRO A 104 -15.46 -3.18 -10.72
C PRO A 104 -14.79 -3.27 -12.10
N ARG A 105 -13.49 -3.02 -12.16
CA ARG A 105 -12.71 -3.07 -13.41
C ARG A 105 -12.30 -4.48 -13.81
N MET A 106 -12.39 -5.43 -12.88
CA MET A 106 -12.04 -6.85 -13.13
C MET A 106 -13.19 -7.66 -13.71
N GLY A 107 -14.37 -7.05 -13.87
CA GLY A 107 -15.56 -7.69 -14.45
C GLY A 107 -16.27 -8.64 -13.49
N ILE A 108 -17.39 -9.22 -13.97
CA ILE A 108 -18.29 -10.00 -13.11
C ILE A 108 -17.62 -11.26 -12.54
N ASN A 109 -16.74 -11.89 -13.29
CA ASN A 109 -16.00 -13.09 -12.88
C ASN A 109 -14.59 -12.78 -12.38
N GLY A 110 -14.23 -11.51 -12.31
CA GLY A 110 -12.91 -11.09 -11.86
C GLY A 110 -12.72 -11.19 -10.35
N ARG A 111 -11.47 -11.13 -9.94
CA ARG A 111 -11.05 -11.21 -8.54
C ARG A 111 -9.97 -10.18 -8.25
N VAL A 112 -9.99 -9.66 -7.03
CA VAL A 112 -8.94 -8.79 -6.49
C VAL A 112 -8.37 -9.45 -5.24
N ILE A 113 -7.05 -9.43 -5.10
CA ILE A 113 -6.38 -9.73 -3.84
C ILE A 113 -5.93 -8.40 -3.25
N ALA A 114 -6.34 -8.12 -2.03
CA ALA A 114 -5.90 -7.00 -1.22
C ALA A 114 -4.81 -7.51 -0.28
N SER A 115 -3.54 -7.20 -0.54
CA SER A 115 -2.43 -7.70 0.26
C SER A 115 -1.76 -6.59 1.07
N ASP A 116 -1.45 -6.89 2.32
CA ASP A 116 -0.66 -6.01 3.19
C ASP A 116 0.20 -6.86 4.13
N LEU A 117 1.30 -6.32 4.60
CA LEU A 117 2.12 -6.96 5.62
C LEU A 117 1.54 -6.75 7.02
N ASN A 118 0.69 -5.75 7.21
CA ASN A 118 0.10 -5.40 8.49
C ASN A 118 -1.27 -6.06 8.68
N HIS A 119 -1.32 -7.05 9.56
CA HIS A 119 -2.54 -7.79 9.87
C HIS A 119 -3.69 -6.88 10.37
N ALA A 120 -3.41 -5.90 11.25
CA ALA A 120 -4.44 -5.02 11.78
C ALA A 120 -5.09 -4.16 10.69
N MET A 121 -4.30 -3.70 9.72
CA MET A 121 -4.81 -2.97 8.56
C MET A 121 -5.72 -3.85 7.69
N LEU A 122 -5.34 -5.11 7.46
CA LEU A 122 -6.16 -6.07 6.71
C LEU A 122 -7.48 -6.39 7.40
N VAL A 123 -7.49 -6.45 8.73
CA VAL A 123 -8.74 -6.65 9.50
C VAL A 123 -9.72 -5.50 9.24
N GLU A 124 -9.26 -4.25 9.25
CA GLU A 124 -10.10 -3.10 8.89
C GLU A 124 -10.53 -3.15 7.41
N GLY A 125 -9.65 -3.54 6.51
CA GLY A 125 -9.96 -3.77 5.10
C GLY A 125 -11.03 -4.85 4.91
N LEU A 126 -10.92 -5.96 5.60
CA LEU A 126 -11.88 -7.06 5.56
C LEU A 126 -13.28 -6.62 6.05
N LYS A 127 -13.36 -5.80 7.10
CA LYS A 127 -14.64 -5.22 7.55
C LYS A 127 -15.31 -4.40 6.44
N LYS A 128 -14.54 -3.57 5.72
CA LYS A 128 -15.07 -2.78 4.59
C LYS A 128 -15.53 -3.66 3.42
N VAL A 129 -14.74 -4.66 3.07
CA VAL A 129 -15.03 -5.60 1.98
C VAL A 129 -16.30 -6.39 2.28
N THR A 130 -16.43 -6.94 3.49
CA THR A 130 -17.59 -7.71 3.92
C THR A 130 -18.84 -6.83 4.08
N GLY A 131 -18.69 -5.64 4.64
CA GLY A 131 -19.77 -4.67 4.78
C GLY A 131 -20.37 -4.20 3.44
N ARG A 132 -19.61 -4.34 2.34
CA ARG A 132 -20.09 -4.08 0.96
C ARG A 132 -20.56 -5.34 0.21
N GLY A 133 -20.55 -6.50 0.85
CA GLY A 133 -20.94 -7.77 0.23
C GLY A 133 -19.93 -8.29 -0.80
N LEU A 134 -18.69 -7.80 -0.79
CA LEU A 134 -17.66 -8.12 -1.80
C LEU A 134 -16.69 -9.23 -1.40
N GLY A 135 -16.94 -9.94 -0.30
CA GLY A 135 -16.05 -11.02 0.19
C GLY A 135 -15.84 -12.19 -0.79
N LYS A 136 -16.73 -12.36 -1.77
CA LYS A 136 -16.54 -13.35 -2.86
C LYS A 136 -15.65 -12.82 -4.00
N LYS A 137 -15.39 -11.52 -4.05
CA LYS A 137 -14.67 -10.84 -5.12
C LYS A 137 -13.31 -10.29 -4.69
N ILE A 138 -13.19 -9.91 -3.43
CA ILE A 138 -11.96 -9.36 -2.86
C ILE A 138 -11.54 -10.29 -1.71
N THR A 139 -10.30 -10.79 -1.79
CA THR A 139 -9.67 -11.61 -0.75
C THR A 139 -8.58 -10.78 -0.08
N CYS A 140 -8.62 -10.66 1.25
CA CYS A 140 -7.53 -10.06 2.03
C CYS A 140 -6.47 -11.12 2.33
N LEU A 141 -5.20 -10.80 2.12
CA LEU A 141 -4.07 -11.71 2.27
C LEU A 141 -2.86 -11.00 2.88
N GLU A 142 -2.27 -11.58 3.91
CA GLU A 142 -1.02 -11.09 4.46
C GLU A 142 0.15 -11.49 3.55
N ALA A 143 0.89 -10.49 3.03
CA ALA A 143 2.01 -10.71 2.13
C ALA A 143 3.03 -9.56 2.18
N ASN A 144 4.32 -9.93 2.04
CA ASN A 144 5.40 -8.97 1.89
C ASN A 144 5.55 -8.58 0.41
N ALA A 145 5.58 -7.26 0.14
CA ALA A 145 5.74 -6.71 -1.21
C ALA A 145 7.06 -7.11 -1.89
N GLU A 146 8.08 -7.44 -1.10
CA GLU A 146 9.39 -7.85 -1.60
C GLU A 146 9.45 -9.31 -2.05
N HIS A 147 8.49 -10.13 -1.59
CA HIS A 147 8.41 -11.58 -1.85
C HIS A 147 6.95 -12.01 -1.98
N LEU A 148 6.34 -11.63 -3.09
CA LEU A 148 4.94 -11.97 -3.38
C LEU A 148 4.84 -13.45 -3.78
N GLY A 149 4.23 -14.27 -2.95
CA GLY A 149 4.13 -15.74 -3.11
C GLY A 149 3.20 -16.21 -4.24
N PHE A 150 3.13 -15.45 -5.34
CA PHE A 150 2.32 -15.78 -6.52
C PHE A 150 3.18 -16.28 -7.67
N PRO A 151 2.67 -17.20 -8.52
CA PRO A 151 3.34 -17.61 -9.74
C PRO A 151 3.57 -16.42 -10.70
N ASP A 152 4.54 -16.58 -11.59
CA ASP A 152 4.80 -15.63 -12.68
C ASP A 152 3.56 -15.44 -13.55
N GLY A 153 3.32 -14.22 -14.00
CA GLY A 153 2.23 -13.93 -14.92
C GLY A 153 0.83 -14.22 -14.38
N THR A 154 0.60 -14.08 -13.07
CA THR A 154 -0.69 -14.35 -12.45
C THR A 154 -1.72 -13.23 -12.66
N PHE A 155 -1.28 -11.96 -12.64
CA PHE A 155 -2.18 -10.81 -12.57
C PHE A 155 -2.20 -9.99 -13.86
N ASN A 156 -3.39 -9.52 -14.23
CA ASN A 156 -3.59 -8.57 -15.32
C ASN A 156 -3.23 -7.13 -14.89
N ALA A 157 -3.41 -6.83 -13.61
CA ALA A 157 -3.07 -5.54 -13.03
C ALA A 157 -2.56 -5.70 -11.61
N VAL A 158 -1.59 -4.86 -11.25
CA VAL A 158 -1.14 -4.67 -9.88
C VAL A 158 -1.28 -3.19 -9.54
N THR A 159 -1.84 -2.88 -8.38
CA THR A 159 -1.97 -1.52 -7.87
C THR A 159 -1.24 -1.38 -6.55
N THR A 160 -0.85 -0.16 -6.22
CA THR A 160 -0.37 0.20 -4.90
C THR A 160 -0.68 1.67 -4.63
N GLY A 161 -1.01 2.00 -3.38
CA GLY A 161 -1.30 3.37 -2.99
C GLY A 161 -0.68 3.73 -1.65
N PHE A 162 0.31 4.63 -1.65
CA PHE A 162 1.00 5.13 -0.46
C PHE A 162 1.72 4.04 0.36
N CYS A 163 2.22 3.00 -0.31
CA CYS A 163 2.90 1.87 0.30
C CYS A 163 4.39 1.81 -0.03
N MET A 164 4.78 2.06 -1.29
CA MET A 164 6.15 1.78 -1.77
C MET A 164 7.25 2.50 -1.00
N ARG A 165 6.99 3.67 -0.41
CA ARG A 165 7.94 4.38 0.45
C ARG A 165 8.25 3.66 1.77
N ASN A 166 7.39 2.72 2.17
CA ASN A 166 7.52 1.95 3.42
C ASN A 166 8.25 0.62 3.21
N VAL A 167 8.43 0.19 1.96
CA VAL A 167 9.10 -1.06 1.60
C VAL A 167 10.62 -0.94 1.87
N GLY A 168 11.21 -1.96 2.44
CA GLY A 168 12.63 -1.99 2.78
C GLY A 168 13.53 -2.01 1.55
N ASN A 169 13.23 -2.92 0.62
CA ASN A 169 13.93 -3.05 -0.66
C ASN A 169 12.99 -2.76 -1.84
N LEU A 170 12.86 -1.46 -2.17
CA LEU A 170 11.99 -1.01 -3.25
C LEU A 170 12.31 -1.69 -4.59
N ARG A 171 13.60 -1.88 -4.91
CA ARG A 171 14.00 -2.52 -6.18
C ARG A 171 13.49 -3.96 -6.25
N GLN A 172 13.65 -4.73 -5.18
CA GLN A 172 13.16 -6.11 -5.11
C GLN A 172 11.64 -6.17 -5.27
N ALA A 173 10.90 -5.29 -4.59
CA ALA A 173 9.45 -5.22 -4.72
C ALA A 173 9.00 -4.91 -6.16
N LEU A 174 9.66 -3.95 -6.84
CA LEU A 174 9.34 -3.62 -8.23
C LEU A 174 9.63 -4.80 -9.18
N MET A 175 10.70 -5.54 -8.97
CA MET A 175 11.03 -6.74 -9.75
C MET A 175 10.02 -7.86 -9.51
N ASP A 176 9.58 -8.05 -8.26
CA ASP A 176 8.60 -9.09 -7.94
C ASP A 176 7.21 -8.74 -8.47
N ILE A 177 6.81 -7.48 -8.40
CA ILE A 177 5.58 -6.97 -9.05
C ILE A 177 5.65 -7.19 -10.56
N HIS A 178 6.80 -6.91 -11.20
CA HIS A 178 6.97 -7.19 -12.63
C HIS A 178 6.83 -8.68 -12.93
N ARG A 179 7.44 -9.56 -12.12
CA ARG A 179 7.39 -11.01 -12.29
C ARG A 179 5.97 -11.55 -12.33
N ILE A 180 5.14 -11.18 -11.35
CA ILE A 180 3.77 -11.69 -11.18
C ILE A 180 2.76 -11.12 -12.17
N LEU A 181 3.08 -10.03 -12.88
CA LEU A 181 2.24 -9.50 -13.95
C LEU A 181 2.31 -10.37 -15.20
N GLN A 182 1.17 -10.52 -15.88
CA GLN A 182 1.10 -11.13 -17.21
C GLN A 182 1.81 -10.24 -18.25
N PRO A 183 2.31 -10.78 -19.37
CA PRO A 183 2.71 -9.97 -20.50
C PRO A 183 1.61 -9.00 -20.93
N GLY A 184 1.93 -7.72 -21.06
CA GLY A 184 0.95 -6.64 -21.28
C GLY A 184 0.16 -6.22 -20.05
N GLY A 185 0.37 -6.86 -18.90
CA GLY A 185 -0.23 -6.47 -17.61
C GLY A 185 0.27 -5.12 -17.13
N ARG A 186 -0.54 -4.44 -16.32
CA ARG A 186 -0.30 -3.06 -15.92
C ARG A 186 -0.03 -2.93 -14.42
N PHE A 187 1.04 -2.22 -14.09
CA PHE A 187 1.30 -1.73 -12.74
C PHE A 187 0.87 -0.26 -12.63
N VAL A 188 0.13 0.08 -11.58
CA VAL A 188 -0.32 1.46 -11.30
C VAL A 188 0.06 1.80 -9.85
N CYS A 189 1.00 2.73 -9.70
CA CYS A 189 1.54 3.15 -8.42
C CYS A 189 1.13 4.59 -8.11
N LEU A 190 0.38 4.81 -7.03
CA LEU A 190 0.10 6.11 -6.46
C LEU A 190 1.02 6.34 -5.26
N GLU A 191 1.85 7.38 -5.31
CA GLU A 191 2.74 7.67 -4.19
C GLU A 191 2.99 9.17 -4.06
N PHE A 192 3.39 9.60 -2.86
CA PHE A 192 3.88 10.94 -2.64
C PHE A 192 5.12 11.20 -3.49
N SER A 193 5.28 12.45 -3.91
CA SER A 193 6.37 12.86 -4.77
C SER A 193 6.81 14.30 -4.46
N ARG A 194 7.57 14.91 -5.36
CA ARG A 194 8.08 16.25 -5.14
C ARG A 194 7.24 17.28 -5.91
N PRO A 195 6.73 18.34 -5.25
CA PRO A 195 6.04 19.41 -5.93
C PRO A 195 6.89 20.01 -7.05
N ILE A 196 6.27 20.21 -8.23
CA ILE A 196 6.96 20.72 -9.44
C ILE A 196 7.20 22.23 -9.39
N PHE A 197 6.37 22.97 -8.65
CA PHE A 197 6.53 24.41 -8.49
C PHE A 197 7.35 24.74 -7.25
N GLY A 198 8.37 25.62 -7.36
CA GLY A 198 9.25 25.98 -6.25
C GLY A 198 8.50 26.55 -5.04
N TRP A 199 7.57 27.48 -5.28
CA TRP A 199 6.76 28.05 -4.21
C TRP A 199 5.89 27.02 -3.49
N LEU A 200 5.32 26.07 -4.23
CA LEU A 200 4.50 24.97 -3.66
C LEU A 200 5.39 24.03 -2.85
N ARG A 201 6.61 23.77 -3.29
CA ARG A 201 7.59 22.96 -2.54
C ARG A 201 7.90 23.60 -1.19
N THR A 202 8.20 24.91 -1.16
CA THR A 202 8.46 25.63 0.08
C THR A 202 7.26 25.57 1.03
N LEU A 203 6.05 25.80 0.51
CA LEU A 203 4.81 25.72 1.30
C LEU A 203 4.57 24.29 1.82
N TYR A 204 4.76 23.29 0.98
CA TYR A 204 4.58 21.88 1.35
C TYR A 204 5.63 21.42 2.38
N ASP A 205 6.89 21.86 2.24
CA ASP A 205 7.94 21.58 3.22
C ASP A 205 7.63 22.25 4.57
N TRP A 206 7.18 23.49 4.56
CA TRP A 206 6.75 24.18 5.78
C TRP A 206 5.59 23.44 6.47
N TYR A 207 4.56 23.07 5.70
CA TYR A 207 3.43 22.28 6.20
C TYR A 207 3.92 20.94 6.80
N SER A 208 4.72 20.20 6.06
CA SER A 208 5.13 18.83 6.41
C SER A 208 6.10 18.79 7.59
N PHE A 209 7.03 19.75 7.71
CA PHE A 209 8.09 19.72 8.73
C PHE A 209 7.85 20.63 9.92
N ARG A 210 6.87 21.53 9.85
CA ARG A 210 6.54 22.45 10.94
C ARG A 210 5.13 22.21 11.47
N LEU A 211 4.13 22.26 10.58
CA LEU A 211 2.73 22.20 10.99
C LEU A 211 2.32 20.78 11.39
N LEU A 212 2.65 19.76 10.58
CA LEU A 212 2.25 18.36 10.86
C LEU A 212 2.81 17.85 12.20
N PRO A 213 4.12 17.94 12.52
CA PRO A 213 4.62 17.50 13.81
C PRO A 213 4.02 18.29 14.98
N TRP A 214 3.77 19.60 14.80
CA TRP A 214 3.13 20.42 15.84
C TRP A 214 1.68 19.95 16.10
N VAL A 215 0.91 19.66 15.06
CA VAL A 215 -0.43 19.06 15.20
C VAL A 215 -0.36 17.69 15.87
N GLY A 216 0.58 16.86 15.46
CA GLY A 216 0.78 15.54 16.05
C GLY A 216 1.04 15.60 17.55
N THR A 217 1.98 16.44 17.97
CA THR A 217 2.36 16.53 19.38
C THR A 217 1.34 17.27 20.24
N LYS A 218 0.77 18.37 19.76
CA LYS A 218 -0.06 19.28 20.56
C LYS A 218 -1.55 18.99 20.50
N VAL A 219 -2.04 18.45 19.37
CA VAL A 219 -3.47 18.22 19.15
C VAL A 219 -3.82 16.73 19.21
N ALA A 220 -3.05 15.89 18.51
CA ALA A 220 -3.32 14.45 18.45
C ALA A 220 -2.68 13.66 19.59
N HIS A 221 -1.79 14.28 20.42
CA HIS A 221 -1.01 13.60 21.46
C HIS A 221 -0.35 12.32 20.92
N ASP A 222 0.24 12.41 19.71
CA ASP A 222 0.81 11.27 19.03
C ASP A 222 2.01 10.70 19.78
N THR A 223 1.86 9.46 20.22
CA THR A 223 2.93 8.66 20.84
C THR A 223 3.54 7.66 19.84
N THR A 224 3.02 7.60 18.61
CA THR A 224 3.40 6.61 17.60
C THR A 224 4.52 7.08 16.67
N GLY A 225 4.75 8.40 16.60
CA GLY A 225 5.72 9.03 15.70
C GLY A 225 5.27 9.11 14.23
N VAL A 226 3.99 8.87 13.93
CA VAL A 226 3.48 8.87 12.56
C VAL A 226 3.62 10.23 11.87
N TYR A 227 3.44 11.32 12.62
CA TYR A 227 3.54 12.69 12.08
C TYR A 227 4.97 13.13 11.77
N GLU A 228 5.98 12.49 12.38
CA GLU A 228 7.39 12.69 12.06
C GLU A 228 7.84 11.73 10.95
N TYR A 229 7.35 10.49 10.99
CA TYR A 229 7.68 9.46 10.00
C TYR A 229 7.20 9.82 8.60
N LEU A 230 5.97 10.35 8.48
CA LEU A 230 5.38 10.64 7.18
C LEU A 230 6.23 11.62 6.34
N PRO A 231 6.61 12.81 6.83
CA PRO A 231 7.47 13.71 6.06
C PRO A 231 8.85 13.13 5.75
N ALA A 232 9.46 12.41 6.71
CA ALA A 232 10.76 11.79 6.53
C ALA A 232 10.73 10.70 5.44
N SER A 233 9.70 9.84 5.45
CA SER A 233 9.53 8.79 4.44
C SER A 233 9.30 9.35 3.04
N ILE A 234 8.52 10.43 2.91
CA ILE A 234 8.28 11.12 1.64
C ILE A 234 9.58 11.72 1.09
N ARG A 235 10.39 12.36 1.95
CA ARG A 235 11.64 13.00 1.52
C ARG A 235 12.68 12.00 1.03
N ASN A 236 12.72 10.80 1.62
CA ASN A 236 13.66 9.74 1.26
C ASN A 236 13.18 8.90 0.06
N PHE A 237 11.92 9.01 -0.34
CA PHE A 237 11.39 8.29 -1.49
C PHE A 237 11.84 8.93 -2.81
N PRO A 238 12.07 8.13 -3.87
CA PRO A 238 12.38 8.63 -5.20
C PRO A 238 11.34 9.63 -5.71
N ASP A 239 11.79 10.71 -6.36
CA ASP A 239 10.89 11.59 -7.11
C ASP A 239 10.32 10.87 -8.34
N GLN A 240 9.41 11.56 -9.06
CA GLN A 240 8.68 10.95 -10.18
C GLN A 240 9.58 10.45 -11.30
N GLU A 241 10.65 11.16 -11.66
CA GLU A 241 11.57 10.71 -12.70
C GLU A 241 12.44 9.56 -12.24
N ARG A 242 12.91 9.61 -10.99
CA ARG A 242 13.71 8.54 -10.43
C ARG A 242 12.91 7.24 -10.29
N LEU A 243 11.64 7.33 -9.84
CA LEU A 243 10.78 6.13 -9.76
C LEU A 243 10.48 5.57 -11.15
N LYS A 244 10.23 6.44 -12.15
CA LYS A 244 10.07 6.01 -13.54
C LYS A 244 11.30 5.24 -14.03
N GLN A 245 12.51 5.74 -13.76
CA GLN A 245 13.74 5.04 -14.14
C GLN A 245 13.87 3.69 -13.42
N MET A 246 13.55 3.63 -12.11
CA MET A 246 13.59 2.37 -11.37
C MET A 246 12.59 1.33 -11.90
N LEU A 247 11.43 1.76 -12.40
CA LEU A 247 10.47 0.88 -13.06
C LEU A 247 11.03 0.34 -14.41
N LEU A 248 11.68 1.19 -15.21
CA LEU A 248 12.35 0.75 -16.43
C LEU A 248 13.47 -0.25 -16.13
N ASP A 249 14.28 0.03 -15.10
CA ASP A 249 15.36 -0.86 -14.64
C ASP A 249 14.84 -2.22 -14.11
N ALA A 250 13.60 -2.24 -13.58
CA ALA A 250 12.92 -3.47 -13.15
C ALA A 250 12.31 -4.29 -14.29
N GLY A 251 12.41 -3.81 -15.55
CA GLY A 251 11.97 -4.51 -16.76
C GLY A 251 10.63 -4.04 -17.33
N PHE A 252 9.98 -3.07 -16.71
CA PHE A 252 8.74 -2.50 -17.25
C PHE A 252 8.98 -1.73 -18.54
N ARG A 253 7.96 -1.71 -19.40
CA ARG A 253 7.93 -0.94 -20.64
C ARG A 253 6.89 0.18 -20.55
N GLN A 254 6.98 1.19 -21.42
CA GLN A 254 5.99 2.28 -21.53
C GLN A 254 5.65 2.92 -20.19
N VAL A 255 6.68 3.22 -19.39
CA VAL A 255 6.49 3.85 -18.08
C VAL A 255 6.18 5.34 -18.26
N THR A 256 5.01 5.74 -17.79
CA THR A 256 4.55 7.13 -17.75
C THR A 256 4.17 7.51 -16.34
N TYR A 257 4.12 8.82 -16.05
CA TYR A 257 3.54 9.30 -14.80
C TYR A 257 2.69 10.55 -15.00
N ARG A 258 1.77 10.77 -14.08
CA ARG A 258 0.94 11.96 -14.00
C ARG A 258 1.04 12.58 -12.62
N ASN A 259 1.45 13.83 -12.56
CA ASN A 259 1.44 14.63 -11.34
C ASN A 259 0.02 15.05 -10.97
N LEU A 260 -0.33 14.93 -9.69
CA LEU A 260 -1.57 15.43 -9.13
C LEU A 260 -1.24 16.45 -8.02
N SER A 261 -2.16 17.38 -7.79
CA SER A 261 -1.99 18.42 -6.76
C SER A 261 -0.63 19.13 -6.86
N GLY A 262 -0.24 19.54 -8.08
CA GLY A 262 1.02 20.24 -8.30
C GLY A 262 2.28 19.38 -8.07
N GLY A 263 2.17 18.04 -8.11
CA GLY A 263 3.27 17.10 -7.91
C GLY A 263 3.44 16.63 -6.46
N ILE A 264 2.53 17.00 -5.54
CA ILE A 264 2.53 16.45 -4.17
C ILE A 264 2.40 14.93 -4.22
N VAL A 265 1.61 14.41 -5.15
CA VAL A 265 1.52 12.98 -5.46
C VAL A 265 1.69 12.75 -6.96
N ALA A 266 2.17 11.58 -7.33
CA ALA A 266 2.28 11.13 -8.71
C ALA A 266 1.67 9.73 -8.88
N ILE A 267 1.02 9.51 -10.02
CA ILE A 267 0.57 8.18 -10.45
C ILE A 267 1.54 7.72 -11.53
N HIS A 268 2.25 6.63 -11.29
CA HIS A 268 3.05 5.95 -12.30
C HIS A 268 2.25 4.80 -12.90
N VAL A 269 2.33 4.68 -14.22
CA VAL A 269 1.68 3.62 -14.98
C VAL A 269 2.76 2.94 -15.82
N ALA A 270 2.94 1.65 -15.60
CA ALA A 270 3.96 0.86 -16.26
C ALA A 270 3.35 -0.44 -16.82
N THR A 271 3.81 -0.87 -18.00
CA THR A 271 3.36 -2.10 -18.66
C THR A 271 4.50 -3.12 -18.68
N LYS A 272 4.20 -4.39 -18.43
CA LYS A 272 5.15 -5.50 -18.56
C LYS A 272 5.36 -5.89 -20.02
#